data_4a2a37a456622bb5a911738e5ee7ce77
#
_entry.id   4a2a37a456622bb5a911738e5ee7ce77
#
_cell.length_a   1.000
_cell.length_b   1.000
_cell.length_c   1.000
_cell.angle_alpha   90.00
_cell.angle_beta   90.00
_cell.angle_gamma   90.00
#
_symmetry.space_group_name_H-M   'P 1'
#
loop_
_entity.id
_entity.type
_entity.pdbx_description
1 polymer ?
#
loop_
_entity_poly.entity_id
_entity_poly.type
_entity_poly.pdbx_seq_one_letter_code
_entity_poly.pdbx_strand_id
1 'polypeptide(L)'
;MCIRDRYYRAVQNGVSTERSTAQKIAMQNCRQDLAAAIQADVKLVIENYVKNQDTGVSAEHKSQYQELAYTAVGQQLRDVQVVEEKMFRQDNGSFRYYVCMQLPKAALEAAIEDAIAKDAKLNLEFDRAQFKKIFEEQMAAFSQQ
;
A
#
# COMPACT_ATOMS: atom_id res chain seq x y z
N MET A 1 14.29 5.66 -15.65
CA MET A 1 13.40 5.63 -14.46
C MET A 1 13.63 4.33 -13.70
N CYS A 2 13.92 4.44 -12.42
CA CYS A 2 14.17 3.27 -11.58
C CYS A 2 12.86 2.50 -11.34
N ILE A 3 12.93 1.17 -11.35
CA ILE A 3 11.75 0.31 -11.09
C ILE A 3 11.15 0.61 -9.72
N ARG A 4 11.98 1.00 -8.74
CA ARG A 4 11.55 1.35 -7.39
C ARG A 4 10.52 2.48 -7.36
N ASP A 5 10.54 3.38 -8.33
CA ASP A 5 9.62 4.52 -8.38
C ASP A 5 8.18 4.11 -8.72
N ARG A 6 8.00 2.93 -9.31
CA ARG A 6 6.68 2.46 -9.78
C ARG A 6 6.01 1.49 -8.82
N TYR A 7 6.75 0.91 -7.87
CA TYR A 7 6.26 -0.16 -7.03
C TYR A 7 6.60 0.07 -5.57
N TYR A 8 5.68 -0.33 -4.71
CA TYR A 8 6.03 -0.63 -3.34
C TYR A 8 6.62 -2.04 -3.30
N ARG A 9 7.75 -2.21 -2.66
CA ARG A 9 8.41 -3.51 -2.51
C ARG A 9 8.79 -3.76 -1.07
N ALA A 10 8.71 -5.01 -0.68
CA ALA A 10 9.20 -5.48 0.60
C ALA A 10 9.83 -6.85 0.45
N VAL A 11 10.90 -7.09 1.19
CA VAL A 11 11.56 -8.39 1.27
C VAL A 11 11.53 -8.81 2.73
N GLN A 12 11.02 -10.00 2.98
CA GLN A 12 10.95 -10.53 4.34
C GLN A 12 11.23 -12.01 4.34
N ASN A 13 11.44 -12.54 5.53
CA ASN A 13 11.71 -13.96 5.71
C ASN A 13 10.92 -14.51 6.88
N GLY A 14 10.84 -15.84 6.91
CA GLY A 14 10.25 -16.57 8.01
C GLY A 14 11.04 -17.86 8.25
N VAL A 15 11.12 -18.28 9.49
CA VAL A 15 11.84 -19.47 9.90
C VAL A 15 10.89 -20.39 10.64
N SER A 16 10.91 -21.68 10.28
CA SER A 16 10.13 -22.71 10.96
C SER A 16 10.72 -24.08 10.68
N THR A 17 10.38 -25.04 11.52
CA THR A 17 10.71 -26.44 11.28
C THR A 17 9.89 -27.04 10.14
N GLU A 18 8.80 -26.39 9.76
CA GLU A 18 7.94 -26.78 8.65
C GLU A 18 8.03 -25.78 7.51
N ARG A 19 8.15 -26.28 6.27
CA ARG A 19 8.26 -25.44 5.07
C ARG A 19 7.07 -24.50 4.89
N SER A 20 5.86 -25.05 5.01
CA SER A 20 4.64 -24.26 4.79
C SER A 20 4.49 -23.16 5.82
N THR A 21 4.88 -23.42 7.06
CA THR A 21 4.84 -22.42 8.13
C THR A 21 5.86 -21.31 7.89
N ALA A 22 7.07 -21.66 7.48
CA ALA A 22 8.09 -20.65 7.13
C ALA A 22 7.59 -19.73 6.00
N GLN A 23 6.96 -20.30 4.98
CA GLN A 23 6.37 -19.53 3.88
C GLN A 23 5.29 -18.58 4.36
N LYS A 24 4.37 -19.07 5.19
CA LYS A 24 3.27 -18.23 5.72
C LYS A 24 3.81 -17.08 6.55
N ILE A 25 4.79 -17.32 7.40
CA ILE A 25 5.40 -16.28 8.23
C ILE A 25 6.06 -15.23 7.34
N ALA A 26 6.82 -15.63 6.33
CA ALA A 26 7.50 -14.72 5.42
C ALA A 26 6.49 -13.84 4.66
N MET A 27 5.44 -14.46 4.12
CA MET A 27 4.41 -13.74 3.37
C MET A 27 3.64 -12.76 4.26
N GLN A 28 3.29 -13.16 5.48
CA GLN A 28 2.60 -12.30 6.42
C GLN A 28 3.46 -11.11 6.80
N ASN A 29 4.73 -11.33 7.12
CA ASN A 29 5.67 -10.27 7.46
C ASN A 29 5.82 -9.27 6.31
N CYS A 30 5.90 -9.78 5.09
CA CYS A 30 6.04 -8.95 3.89
C CYS A 30 4.81 -8.07 3.67
N ARG A 31 3.61 -8.63 3.79
CA ARG A 31 2.36 -7.88 3.67
C ARG A 31 2.22 -6.82 4.75
N GLN A 32 2.63 -7.14 5.97
CA GLN A 32 2.60 -6.17 7.08
C GLN A 32 3.52 -4.99 6.81
N ASP A 33 4.72 -5.24 6.29
CA ASP A 33 5.66 -4.17 5.93
C ASP A 33 5.09 -3.28 4.83
N LEU A 34 4.53 -3.89 3.79
CA LEU A 34 3.89 -3.13 2.71
C LEU A 34 2.71 -2.31 3.22
N ALA A 35 1.87 -2.91 4.07
CA ALA A 35 0.71 -2.23 4.63
C ALA A 35 1.13 -1.00 5.44
N ALA A 36 2.14 -1.14 6.30
CA ALA A 36 2.62 -0.04 7.13
C ALA A 36 3.16 1.12 6.28
N ALA A 37 3.98 0.80 5.28
CA ALA A 37 4.56 1.82 4.40
C ALA A 37 3.49 2.54 3.58
N ILE A 38 2.57 1.78 2.99
CA ILE A 38 1.50 2.32 2.15
C ILE A 38 0.53 3.16 2.97
N GLN A 39 0.13 2.70 4.15
CA GLN A 39 -0.80 3.45 5.00
C GLN A 39 -0.23 4.78 5.44
N ALA A 40 1.07 4.83 5.76
CA ALA A 40 1.73 6.07 6.12
C ALA A 40 1.69 7.08 4.97
N ASP A 41 2.01 6.62 3.75
CA ASP A 41 2.01 7.47 2.56
C ASP A 41 0.61 7.94 2.20
N VAL A 42 -0.37 7.05 2.24
CA VAL A 42 -1.77 7.35 1.91
C VAL A 42 -2.35 8.35 2.91
N LYS A 43 -2.01 8.21 4.18
CA LYS A 43 -2.43 9.16 5.21
C LYS A 43 -1.96 10.59 4.86
N LEU A 44 -0.71 10.73 4.45
CA LEU A 44 -0.16 12.04 4.05
C LEU A 44 -0.82 12.58 2.79
N VAL A 45 -1.12 11.72 1.82
CA VAL A 45 -1.83 12.13 0.61
C VAL A 45 -3.20 12.69 0.96
N ILE A 46 -3.95 12.01 1.81
CA ILE A 46 -5.29 12.45 2.21
C ILE A 46 -5.22 13.75 3.01
N GLU A 47 -4.27 13.87 3.92
CA GLU A 47 -4.09 15.11 4.68
C GLU A 47 -3.78 16.29 3.75
N ASN A 48 -2.90 16.10 2.77
CA ASN A 48 -2.57 17.13 1.80
C ASN A 48 -3.77 17.46 0.91
N TYR A 49 -4.52 16.46 0.48
CA TYR A 49 -5.72 16.67 -0.34
C TYR A 49 -6.75 17.50 0.41
N VAL A 50 -7.06 17.10 1.64
CA VAL A 50 -8.05 17.81 2.48
C VAL A 50 -7.61 19.26 2.74
N LYS A 51 -6.33 19.44 3.02
CA LYS A 51 -5.75 20.77 3.29
C LYS A 51 -5.84 21.70 2.09
N ASN A 52 -5.80 21.17 0.87
CA ASN A 52 -5.80 21.98 -0.36
C ASN A 52 -7.20 22.20 -0.95
N GLN A 53 -8.27 21.81 -0.25
CA GLN A 53 -9.63 22.06 -0.70
C GLN A 53 -10.06 23.46 -0.30
N ASP A 54 -10.48 24.28 -1.28
CA ASP A 54 -10.84 25.68 -1.09
C ASP A 54 -12.04 25.86 -0.16
N THR A 55 -13.00 24.94 -0.22
CA THR A 55 -14.22 25.01 0.57
C THR A 55 -14.09 24.40 1.95
N GLY A 56 -12.93 23.80 2.25
CA GLY A 56 -12.72 23.06 3.46
C GLY A 56 -13.40 21.69 3.40
N VAL A 57 -12.93 20.78 4.25
CA VAL A 57 -13.50 19.43 4.36
C VAL A 57 -13.79 19.18 5.84
N SER A 58 -15.01 18.71 6.15
CA SER A 58 -15.39 18.40 7.52
C SER A 58 -14.55 17.25 8.06
N ALA A 59 -14.43 17.19 9.40
CA ALA A 59 -13.73 16.08 10.05
C ALA A 59 -14.37 14.74 9.72
N GLU A 60 -15.69 14.69 9.58
CA GLU A 60 -16.42 13.49 9.21
C GLU A 60 -16.04 13.03 7.80
N HIS A 61 -16.00 13.95 6.83
CA HIS A 61 -15.61 13.62 5.45
C HIS A 61 -14.15 13.22 5.37
N LYS A 62 -13.26 13.87 6.13
CA LYS A 62 -11.86 13.47 6.19
C LYS A 62 -11.71 12.03 6.67
N SER A 63 -12.44 11.65 7.72
CA SER A 63 -12.44 10.28 8.23
C SER A 63 -12.96 9.29 7.18
N GLN A 64 -13.97 9.69 6.42
CA GLN A 64 -14.54 8.86 5.36
C GLN A 64 -13.54 8.64 4.23
N TYR A 65 -12.80 9.68 3.80
CA TYR A 65 -11.71 9.53 2.83
C TYR A 65 -10.67 8.54 3.32
N GLN A 66 -10.25 8.65 4.57
CA GLN A 66 -9.25 7.76 5.16
C GLN A 66 -9.73 6.32 5.21
N GLU A 67 -10.97 6.10 5.64
CA GLU A 67 -11.56 4.78 5.76
C GLU A 67 -11.64 4.08 4.39
N LEU A 68 -12.13 4.79 3.37
CA LEU A 68 -12.24 4.26 2.02
C LEU A 68 -10.87 3.94 1.43
N ALA A 69 -9.90 4.82 1.64
CA ALA A 69 -8.54 4.62 1.16
C ALA A 69 -7.89 3.41 1.81
N TYR A 70 -8.02 3.26 3.12
CA TYR A 70 -7.43 2.13 3.83
C TYR A 70 -8.09 0.80 3.44
N THR A 71 -9.39 0.82 3.19
CA THR A 71 -10.10 -0.36 2.69
C THR A 71 -9.57 -0.76 1.31
N ALA A 72 -9.38 0.21 0.43
CA ALA A 72 -8.83 -0.04 -0.91
C ALA A 72 -7.41 -0.60 -0.83
N VAL A 73 -6.58 -0.06 0.08
CA VAL A 73 -5.22 -0.58 0.34
C VAL A 73 -5.28 -2.05 0.76
N GLY A 74 -6.16 -2.39 1.69
CA GLY A 74 -6.32 -3.76 2.16
C GLY A 74 -6.69 -4.73 1.04
N GLN A 75 -7.57 -4.30 0.14
CA GLN A 75 -7.97 -5.11 -1.01
C GLN A 75 -6.82 -5.32 -1.99
N GLN A 76 -6.03 -4.28 -2.25
CA GLN A 76 -4.86 -4.39 -3.13
C GLN A 76 -3.78 -5.31 -2.54
N LEU A 77 -3.61 -5.30 -1.23
CA LEU A 77 -2.62 -6.16 -0.57
C LEU A 77 -2.97 -7.64 -0.66
N ARG A 78 -4.24 -7.98 -0.86
CA ARG A 78 -4.65 -9.38 -1.07
C ARG A 78 -4.15 -9.91 -2.40
N ASP A 79 -4.03 -9.03 -3.39
CA ASP A 79 -3.62 -9.39 -4.76
C ASP A 79 -2.16 -9.00 -5.03
N VAL A 80 -1.36 -8.78 -3.99
CA VAL A 80 0.02 -8.37 -4.13
C VAL A 80 0.83 -9.45 -4.88
N GLN A 81 1.75 -8.99 -5.74
CA GLN A 81 2.55 -9.87 -6.57
C GLN A 81 3.77 -10.40 -5.82
N VAL A 82 3.99 -11.71 -5.88
CA VAL A 82 5.23 -12.31 -5.42
C VAL A 82 6.22 -12.25 -6.58
N VAL A 83 7.29 -11.49 -6.40
CA VAL A 83 8.31 -11.28 -7.44
C VAL A 83 9.37 -12.38 -7.41
N GLU A 84 9.78 -12.75 -6.21
CA GLU A 84 10.82 -13.75 -6.01
C GLU A 84 10.60 -14.44 -4.67
N GLU A 85 10.91 -15.73 -4.64
CA GLU A 85 10.87 -16.50 -3.40
C GLU A 85 11.97 -17.54 -3.42
N LYS A 86 12.58 -17.77 -2.26
CA LYS A 86 13.65 -18.76 -2.09
C LYS A 86 13.52 -19.40 -0.73
N MET A 87 13.86 -20.69 -0.66
CA MET A 87 13.84 -21.43 0.59
C MET A 87 15.20 -22.08 0.82
N PHE A 88 15.67 -21.98 2.06
CA PHE A 88 16.92 -22.60 2.49
C PHE A 88 16.68 -23.47 3.69
N ARG A 89 17.35 -24.64 3.70
CA ARG A 89 17.39 -25.50 4.88
C ARG A 89 18.57 -25.06 5.72
N GLN A 90 18.34 -24.80 7.01
CA GLN A 90 19.38 -24.40 7.93
C GLN A 90 20.06 -25.61 8.57
N ASP A 91 21.25 -25.40 9.14
CA ASP A 91 22.04 -26.49 9.75
C ASP A 91 21.31 -27.18 10.89
N ASN A 92 20.43 -26.45 11.60
CA ASN A 92 19.63 -27.01 12.69
C ASN A 92 18.39 -27.77 12.23
N GLY A 93 18.21 -27.93 10.91
CA GLY A 93 17.06 -28.65 10.35
C GLY A 93 15.84 -27.80 10.10
N SER A 94 15.82 -26.54 10.50
CA SER A 94 14.72 -25.63 10.20
C SER A 94 14.83 -25.09 8.78
N PHE A 95 13.75 -24.46 8.32
CA PHE A 95 13.69 -23.83 7.00
C PHE A 95 13.59 -22.33 7.14
N ARG A 96 14.31 -21.62 6.27
CA ARG A 96 14.18 -20.16 6.14
C ARG A 96 13.66 -19.87 4.76
N TYR A 97 12.53 -19.17 4.71
CA TYR A 97 11.87 -18.79 3.47
C TYR A 97 12.00 -17.30 3.27
N TYR A 98 12.47 -16.88 2.09
CA TYR A 98 12.56 -15.48 1.69
C TYR A 98 11.50 -15.18 0.64
N VAL A 99 10.86 -14.03 0.73
CA VAL A 99 9.89 -13.59 -0.25
C VAL A 99 10.07 -12.11 -0.53
N CYS A 100 9.97 -11.74 -1.80
CA CYS A 100 9.91 -10.35 -2.24
C CYS A 100 8.52 -10.14 -2.86
N MET A 101 7.78 -9.18 -2.35
CA MET A 101 6.47 -8.81 -2.88
C MET A 101 6.50 -7.38 -3.39
N GLN A 102 5.66 -7.08 -4.38
CA GLN A 102 5.54 -5.73 -4.92
C GLN A 102 4.09 -5.39 -5.22
N LEU A 103 3.78 -4.10 -5.13
CA LEU A 103 2.46 -3.56 -5.45
C LEU A 103 2.64 -2.33 -6.33
N PRO A 104 2.03 -2.30 -7.54
CA PRO A 104 2.15 -1.13 -8.41
C PRO A 104 1.49 0.10 -7.78
N LYS A 105 2.19 1.22 -7.76
CA LYS A 105 1.65 2.48 -7.22
C LYS A 105 0.44 2.97 -8.02
N ALA A 106 0.47 2.79 -9.35
CA ALA A 106 -0.64 3.20 -10.21
C ALA A 106 -1.92 2.40 -9.93
N ALA A 107 -1.80 1.12 -9.64
CA ALA A 107 -2.95 0.27 -9.30
C ALA A 107 -3.56 0.70 -7.96
N LEU A 108 -2.71 1.02 -6.99
CA LEU A 108 -3.14 1.52 -5.69
C LEU A 108 -3.88 2.85 -5.84
N GLU A 109 -3.32 3.78 -6.59
CA GLU A 109 -3.92 5.09 -6.85
C GLU A 109 -5.31 4.94 -7.47
N ALA A 110 -5.42 4.13 -8.51
CA ALA A 110 -6.70 3.89 -9.20
C ALA A 110 -7.74 3.27 -8.26
N ALA A 111 -7.33 2.31 -7.43
CA ALA A 111 -8.23 1.67 -6.48
C ALA A 111 -8.78 2.65 -5.45
N ILE A 112 -7.93 3.53 -4.92
CA ILE A 112 -8.34 4.55 -3.95
C ILE A 112 -9.29 5.56 -4.60
N GLU A 113 -8.93 6.07 -5.78
CA GLU A 113 -9.76 7.03 -6.50
C GLU A 113 -11.14 6.44 -6.81
N ASP A 114 -11.19 5.21 -7.28
CA ASP A 114 -12.46 4.54 -7.59
C ASP A 114 -13.32 4.34 -6.34
N ALA A 115 -12.71 3.97 -5.23
CA ALA A 115 -13.44 3.78 -3.97
C ALA A 115 -14.09 5.08 -3.50
N ILE A 116 -13.37 6.20 -3.58
CA ILE A 116 -13.88 7.51 -3.17
C ILE A 116 -14.94 7.99 -4.16
N ALA A 117 -14.70 7.85 -5.46
CA ALA A 117 -15.63 8.30 -6.50
C ALA A 117 -16.98 7.59 -6.45
N LYS A 118 -17.01 6.35 -5.95
CA LYS A 118 -18.25 5.56 -5.83
C LYS A 118 -19.01 5.84 -4.54
N ASP A 119 -18.41 6.54 -3.59
CA ASP A 119 -19.05 6.81 -2.31
C ASP A 119 -20.15 7.84 -2.47
N ALA A 120 -21.36 7.54 -1.96
CA ALA A 120 -22.52 8.41 -2.11
C ALA A 120 -22.37 9.76 -1.42
N LYS A 121 -21.57 9.82 -0.36
CA LYS A 121 -21.36 11.06 0.40
C LYS A 121 -20.29 11.95 -0.21
N LEU A 122 -19.28 11.36 -0.86
CA LEU A 122 -18.10 12.10 -1.30
C LEU A 122 -18.04 12.33 -2.81
N ASN A 123 -18.81 11.59 -3.61
CA ASN A 123 -18.67 11.60 -5.06
C ASN A 123 -18.88 12.97 -5.70
N LEU A 124 -19.73 13.82 -5.11
CA LEU A 124 -20.01 15.14 -5.67
C LEU A 124 -18.94 16.17 -5.36
N GLU A 125 -18.24 16.03 -4.23
CA GLU A 125 -17.19 16.97 -3.85
C GLU A 125 -15.77 16.50 -4.22
N PHE A 126 -15.63 15.23 -4.62
CA PHE A 126 -14.31 14.65 -4.88
C PHE A 126 -13.71 15.19 -6.18
N ASP A 127 -12.59 15.89 -6.07
CA ASP A 127 -11.80 16.34 -7.20
C ASP A 127 -10.72 15.32 -7.53
N ARG A 128 -11.04 14.41 -8.45
CA ARG A 128 -10.17 13.30 -8.83
C ARG A 128 -8.85 13.78 -9.43
N ALA A 129 -8.87 14.83 -10.24
CA ALA A 129 -7.67 15.37 -10.86
C ALA A 129 -6.70 15.95 -9.82
N GLN A 130 -7.24 16.68 -8.84
CA GLN A 130 -6.44 17.23 -7.75
C GLN A 130 -5.86 16.15 -6.85
N PHE A 131 -6.66 15.13 -6.54
CA PHE A 131 -6.21 13.99 -5.74
C PHE A 131 -5.08 13.26 -6.44
N LYS A 132 -5.23 12.99 -7.74
CA LYS A 132 -4.23 12.32 -8.55
C LYS A 132 -2.90 13.08 -8.54
N LYS A 133 -2.97 14.39 -8.71
CA LYS A 133 -1.79 15.24 -8.69
C LYS A 133 -1.06 15.16 -7.35
N ILE A 134 -1.80 15.28 -6.26
CA ILE A 134 -1.22 15.20 -4.91
C ILE A 134 -0.62 13.82 -4.65
N PHE A 135 -1.32 12.75 -5.06
CA PHE A 135 -0.84 11.39 -4.90
C PHE A 135 0.49 11.19 -5.61
N GLU A 136 0.57 11.60 -6.87
CA GLU A 136 1.79 11.45 -7.67
C GLU A 136 2.96 12.27 -7.11
N GLU A 137 2.70 13.50 -6.66
CA GLU A 137 3.72 14.34 -6.05
C GLU A 137 4.25 13.73 -4.75
N GLN A 138 3.37 13.20 -3.91
CA GLN A 138 3.75 12.60 -2.65
C GLN A 138 4.56 11.32 -2.87
N MET A 139 4.17 10.49 -3.83
CA MET A 139 4.89 9.26 -4.14
C MET A 139 6.27 9.55 -4.73
N ALA A 140 6.40 10.58 -5.55
CA ALA A 140 7.69 11.01 -6.10
C ALA A 140 8.63 11.50 -4.99
N ALA A 141 8.11 12.23 -4.01
CA ALA A 141 8.90 12.72 -2.87
C ALA A 141 9.47 11.56 -2.04
N PHE A 142 8.68 10.52 -1.81
CA PHE A 142 9.15 9.34 -1.07
C PHE A 142 10.17 8.52 -1.84
N SER A 143 10.06 8.48 -3.15
CA SER A 143 10.98 7.72 -4.00
C SER A 143 12.40 8.31 -3.99
N GLN A 144 12.56 9.55 -3.59
CA GLN A 144 13.86 10.24 -3.55
C GLN A 144 14.58 10.07 -2.22
N GLN A 145 13.95 9.46 -1.25
CA GLN A 145 14.56 9.18 0.05
C GLN A 145 15.26 7.78 0.06
#